data_a34874c388583723faff64d103d554ea
#
_entry.id   a34874c388583723faff64d103d554ea
#
_cell.length_a   1.000
_cell.length_b   1.000
_cell.length_c   1.000
_cell.angle_alpha   90.00
_cell.angle_beta   90.00
_cell.angle_gamma   90.00
#
_symmetry.space_group_name_H-M   'P 1'
#
loop_
_entity.id
_entity.type
_entity.pdbx_description
1 polymer ?
#
loop_
_entity_poly.entity_id
_entity_poly.type
_entity_poly.pdbx_seq_one_letter_code
_entity_poly.pdbx_strand_id
1 'polypeptide(L)'
;VEIVQEGVKTTLEVEQDEYIIPYKCKALTIPVTQEYAIEYTMTSTEPWITLDKEASTEDAIVLKIQDNTDRFPRTSSVIIKNSVLEQKIEIFQYGKPDTSIGDDPSAGQLLAFPGAEGGGRFTTGGRGGEIYRVTNLEDYGKNETPIKGSLRYGIEKSDQPRNIIFDVSGIIELKRGLFLVDHPNVSILGQTAPGDGITLKNYNFSFNLSADSKEMNAIIRFLRCRPGDKYEDYAEDAIGGRYFTNAIVDHVTASWGVDETLSFYGCQNFTAQWCMSTESLNNSNHAKGAHGYGAMFSGDNASYHHILMAHHSSRAPRISDMPEPGTQGAGDHIGYFDVRNNVYYNWSEAGFGCYGGKYGTFNIVNCYYKAGPATGTGSMSWRVLSSDPTARAYIEGNHVTASAEVTADNWTNGIWSQFWRDLHPTEEEMHAMRMAEPQPFSKVTSHTPEQAYEKVLQYAGASLRRDIIDQRIVKEVREGTSTWTGSKDEKPRPGIIDTVGDTEGYPEVKSLKAWPDTDGDGIPDIWEEAYGLDPNNPDDAAQISTSVDPNGRYSNLEVYFHNLVQHIVYNQNLGGQVIEKK
;
A
#
# COMPACT_ATOMS: atom_id res chain seq x y z
N VAL A 1 51.28 -21.22 -39.68
CA VAL A 1 50.01 -21.81 -39.22
C VAL A 1 49.65 -21.05 -37.95
N GLU A 2 48.68 -20.17 -38.06
CA GLU A 2 48.09 -19.47 -36.94
C GLU A 2 47.13 -20.46 -36.27
N ILE A 3 47.42 -20.88 -35.05
CA ILE A 3 46.50 -21.71 -34.26
C ILE A 3 45.61 -20.72 -33.50
N VAL A 4 44.42 -20.46 -34.01
CA VAL A 4 43.36 -19.77 -33.29
C VAL A 4 42.72 -20.81 -32.36
N GLN A 5 43.05 -20.76 -31.08
CA GLN A 5 42.37 -21.52 -30.07
C GLN A 5 41.08 -20.72 -29.70
N GLU A 6 39.93 -21.17 -30.13
CA GLU A 6 38.67 -20.64 -29.62
C GLU A 6 38.60 -20.93 -28.12
N GLY A 7 38.47 -19.87 -27.32
CA GLY A 7 38.34 -20.02 -25.87
C GLY A 7 37.01 -20.73 -25.59
N VAL A 8 37.06 -21.73 -24.70
CA VAL A 8 35.87 -22.40 -24.18
C VAL A 8 35.00 -21.35 -23.51
N LYS A 9 33.76 -21.14 -24.00
CA LYS A 9 32.78 -20.34 -23.29
C LYS A 9 32.38 -21.11 -22.04
N THR A 10 32.74 -20.61 -20.88
CA THR A 10 32.25 -21.13 -19.59
C THR A 10 30.99 -20.37 -19.21
N THR A 11 29.92 -21.08 -18.87
CA THR A 11 28.68 -20.52 -18.30
C THR A 11 28.61 -20.89 -16.82
N LEU A 12 28.11 -19.98 -16.01
CA LEU A 12 27.69 -20.19 -14.63
C LEU A 12 26.44 -19.36 -14.43
N GLU A 13 25.29 -20.02 -14.44
CA GLU A 13 23.99 -19.37 -14.30
C GLU A 13 23.25 -20.01 -13.14
N VAL A 14 22.47 -19.19 -12.41
CA VAL A 14 21.58 -19.61 -11.33
C VAL A 14 20.14 -19.37 -11.76
N GLU A 15 19.20 -20.20 -11.30
CA GLU A 15 17.79 -20.09 -11.69
C GLU A 15 17.21 -18.71 -11.30
N GLN A 16 17.60 -18.20 -10.13
CA GLN A 16 17.24 -16.84 -9.67
C GLN A 16 18.33 -16.30 -8.73
N ASP A 17 18.43 -14.98 -8.68
CA ASP A 17 19.45 -14.27 -7.91
C ASP A 17 18.96 -13.80 -6.53
N GLU A 18 17.71 -14.14 -6.16
CA GLU A 18 17.13 -13.85 -4.84
C GLU A 18 16.25 -15.02 -4.38
N TYR A 19 16.37 -15.36 -3.09
CA TYR A 19 15.55 -16.37 -2.41
C TYR A 19 14.95 -15.80 -1.15
N ILE A 20 13.65 -15.96 -0.99
CA ILE A 20 12.88 -15.57 0.20
C ILE A 20 12.48 -16.86 0.91
N ILE A 21 12.91 -17.03 2.15
CA ILE A 21 12.72 -18.28 2.91
C ILE A 21 12.12 -18.03 4.30
N PRO A 22 11.42 -19.01 4.87
CA PRO A 22 10.87 -18.91 6.23
C PRO A 22 11.96 -18.93 7.30
N TYR A 23 11.56 -18.68 8.54
CA TYR A 23 12.45 -18.64 9.70
C TYR A 23 13.18 -19.96 9.97
N LYS A 24 12.60 -21.10 9.59
CA LYS A 24 13.25 -22.41 9.57
C LYS A 24 13.33 -22.88 8.13
N CYS A 25 14.55 -23.07 7.68
CA CYS A 25 14.87 -23.63 6.37
C CYS A 25 16.22 -24.34 6.51
N LYS A 26 16.20 -25.64 6.78
CA LYS A 26 17.44 -26.39 7.06
C LYS A 26 18.39 -26.42 5.88
N ALA A 27 17.84 -26.48 4.67
CA ALA A 27 18.60 -26.53 3.44
C ALA A 27 17.90 -25.76 2.33
N LEU A 28 18.66 -24.99 1.56
CA LEU A 28 18.21 -24.30 0.35
C LEU A 28 18.99 -24.85 -0.83
N THR A 29 18.28 -25.44 -1.78
CA THR A 29 18.87 -25.95 -3.03
C THR A 29 18.75 -24.87 -4.10
N ILE A 30 19.87 -24.49 -4.70
CA ILE A 30 19.96 -23.51 -5.78
C ILE A 30 20.38 -24.26 -7.04
N PRO A 31 19.48 -24.40 -8.04
CA PRO A 31 19.83 -24.96 -9.34
C PRO A 31 20.91 -24.11 -10.03
N VAL A 32 21.89 -24.76 -10.59
CA VAL A 32 23.01 -24.14 -11.31
C VAL A 32 23.12 -24.75 -12.70
N THR A 33 23.24 -23.91 -13.71
CA THR A 33 23.57 -24.34 -15.06
C THR A 33 25.01 -23.97 -15.38
N GLN A 34 25.83 -24.96 -15.70
CA GLN A 34 27.21 -24.76 -16.15
C GLN A 34 27.54 -25.66 -17.32
N GLU A 35 28.28 -25.15 -18.29
CA GLU A 35 28.64 -25.89 -19.51
C GLU A 35 29.73 -26.97 -19.29
N TYR A 36 30.54 -26.76 -18.26
CA TYR A 36 31.58 -27.70 -17.82
C TYR A 36 31.57 -27.77 -16.30
N ALA A 37 31.65 -28.96 -15.75
CA ALA A 37 31.79 -29.20 -14.31
C ALA A 37 33.12 -28.61 -13.79
N ILE A 38 33.04 -27.37 -13.31
CA ILE A 38 34.18 -26.66 -12.74
C ILE A 38 33.99 -26.57 -11.23
N GLU A 39 35.05 -26.86 -10.48
CA GLU A 39 35.03 -26.67 -9.04
C GLU A 39 34.69 -25.21 -8.71
N TYR A 40 33.65 -24.98 -7.89
CA TYR A 40 33.25 -23.66 -7.46
C TYR A 40 33.55 -23.46 -5.96
N THR A 41 33.73 -22.21 -5.59
CA THR A 41 33.78 -21.76 -4.20
C THR A 41 32.53 -20.95 -3.85
N MET A 42 32.10 -21.04 -2.61
CA MET A 42 31.04 -20.24 -2.07
C MET A 42 31.54 -19.44 -0.88
N THR A 43 31.17 -18.15 -0.85
CA THR A 43 31.36 -17.29 0.31
C THR A 43 30.02 -16.65 0.69
N SER A 44 29.76 -16.56 1.98
CA SER A 44 28.59 -15.85 2.52
C SER A 44 29.04 -14.63 3.31
N THR A 45 28.29 -13.54 3.24
CA THR A 45 28.56 -12.36 4.07
C THR A 45 28.24 -12.59 5.55
N GLU A 46 27.42 -13.61 5.84
CA GLU A 46 26.95 -13.90 7.18
C GLU A 46 27.16 -15.37 7.57
N PRO A 47 27.48 -15.66 8.84
CA PRO A 47 27.86 -17.02 9.28
C PRO A 47 26.70 -18.01 9.37
N TRP A 48 25.46 -17.56 9.27
CA TRP A 48 24.26 -18.42 9.36
C TRP A 48 23.96 -19.19 8.06
N ILE A 49 24.75 -18.96 6.99
CA ILE A 49 24.69 -19.70 5.72
C ILE A 49 26.04 -20.38 5.49
N THR A 50 26.03 -21.67 5.24
CA THR A 50 27.22 -22.45 4.90
C THR A 50 26.92 -23.40 3.73
N LEU A 51 27.98 -23.73 2.95
CA LEU A 51 27.89 -24.69 1.85
C LEU A 51 27.82 -26.12 2.39
N ASP A 52 26.81 -26.89 1.96
CA ASP A 52 26.80 -28.35 2.12
C ASP A 52 27.49 -29.00 0.93
N LYS A 53 28.79 -29.23 1.06
CA LYS A 53 29.60 -29.81 -0.01
C LYS A 53 29.21 -31.25 -0.35
N GLU A 54 28.66 -32.01 0.63
CA GLU A 54 28.31 -33.42 0.43
C GLU A 54 26.97 -33.54 -0.33
N ALA A 55 26.06 -32.59 -0.10
CA ALA A 55 24.76 -32.57 -0.76
C ALA A 55 24.78 -31.81 -2.10
N SER A 56 25.81 -30.97 -2.36
CA SER A 56 25.95 -30.19 -3.58
C SER A 56 26.45 -31.07 -4.75
N THR A 57 25.94 -30.78 -5.94
CA THR A 57 26.33 -31.47 -7.19
C THR A 57 26.80 -30.46 -8.24
N GLU A 58 27.12 -30.92 -9.45
CA GLU A 58 27.43 -30.02 -10.58
C GLU A 58 26.24 -29.20 -11.06
N ASP A 59 25.01 -29.65 -10.82
CA ASP A 59 23.76 -29.00 -11.25
C ASP A 59 23.04 -28.28 -10.12
N ALA A 60 23.49 -28.39 -8.88
CA ALA A 60 22.82 -27.80 -7.73
C ALA A 60 23.78 -27.50 -6.55
N ILE A 61 23.66 -26.31 -6.03
CA ILE A 61 24.34 -25.90 -4.80
C ILE A 61 23.36 -26.03 -3.65
N VAL A 62 23.77 -26.73 -2.59
CA VAL A 62 22.97 -26.87 -1.38
C VAL A 62 23.58 -26.04 -0.25
N LEU A 63 22.81 -25.14 0.29
CA LEU A 63 23.18 -24.30 1.44
C LEU A 63 22.53 -24.82 2.70
N LYS A 64 23.30 -24.96 3.78
CA LYS A 64 22.78 -25.16 5.14
C LYS A 64 22.44 -23.79 5.72
N ILE A 65 21.21 -23.64 6.17
CA ILE A 65 20.67 -22.40 6.74
C ILE A 65 20.39 -22.61 8.23
N GLN A 66 20.86 -21.72 9.07
CA GLN A 66 20.50 -21.73 10.49
C GLN A 66 19.10 -21.13 10.69
N ASP A 67 18.34 -21.67 11.66
CA ASP A 67 17.04 -21.11 12.02
C ASP A 67 17.17 -19.64 12.47
N ASN A 68 16.26 -18.78 12.00
CA ASN A 68 16.12 -17.44 12.51
C ASN A 68 15.16 -17.44 13.71
N THR A 69 15.69 -17.41 14.91
CA THR A 69 14.90 -17.42 16.14
C THR A 69 14.35 -16.05 16.54
N ASP A 70 14.79 -14.99 15.85
CA ASP A 70 14.25 -13.65 16.04
C ASP A 70 12.90 -13.50 15.33
N ARG A 71 12.11 -12.51 15.75
CA ARG A 71 10.88 -12.09 15.07
C ARG A 71 11.13 -11.21 13.84
N PHE A 72 12.36 -10.71 13.66
CA PHE A 72 12.75 -9.86 12.54
C PHE A 72 13.44 -10.64 11.46
N PRO A 73 13.26 -10.27 10.18
CA PRO A 73 13.97 -10.88 9.08
C PRO A 73 15.46 -10.54 9.12
N ARG A 74 16.23 -11.35 8.42
CA ARG A 74 17.65 -11.11 8.16
C ARG A 74 18.00 -11.39 6.71
N THR A 75 19.06 -10.77 6.23
CA THR A 75 19.54 -10.90 4.85
C THR A 75 21.00 -11.31 4.81
N SER A 76 21.39 -12.01 3.76
CA SER A 76 22.80 -12.31 3.46
C SER A 76 23.00 -12.41 1.97
N SER A 77 24.16 -11.98 1.48
CA SER A 77 24.60 -12.24 0.12
C SER A 77 25.47 -13.49 0.09
N VAL A 78 25.19 -14.39 -0.84
CA VAL A 78 26.00 -15.55 -1.16
C VAL A 78 26.65 -15.34 -2.51
N ILE A 79 27.97 -15.47 -2.58
CA ILE A 79 28.74 -15.37 -3.81
C ILE A 79 29.21 -16.76 -4.19
N ILE A 80 28.82 -17.20 -5.38
CA ILE A 80 29.26 -18.45 -6.00
C ILE A 80 30.23 -18.08 -7.11
N LYS A 81 31.42 -18.68 -7.06
CA LYS A 81 32.47 -18.35 -7.99
C LYS A 81 33.17 -19.60 -8.51
N ASN A 82 33.34 -19.67 -9.82
CA ASN A 82 34.31 -20.58 -10.44
C ASN A 82 35.57 -19.81 -10.87
N SER A 83 36.46 -20.44 -11.64
CA SER A 83 37.73 -19.83 -12.06
C SER A 83 37.56 -18.58 -12.96
N VAL A 84 36.38 -18.34 -13.54
CA VAL A 84 36.15 -17.33 -14.58
C VAL A 84 34.94 -16.42 -14.25
N LEU A 85 33.89 -16.96 -13.66
CA LEU A 85 32.60 -16.29 -13.44
C LEU A 85 32.23 -16.25 -11.96
N GLU A 86 31.39 -15.25 -11.64
CA GLU A 86 30.86 -15.03 -10.30
C GLU A 86 29.38 -14.73 -10.39
N GLN A 87 28.58 -15.37 -9.52
CA GLN A 87 27.15 -15.09 -9.34
C GLN A 87 26.89 -14.67 -7.90
N LYS A 88 26.13 -13.60 -7.73
CA LYS A 88 25.67 -13.10 -6.43
C LYS A 88 24.21 -13.46 -6.24
N ILE A 89 23.88 -14.04 -5.09
CA ILE A 89 22.52 -14.43 -4.70
C ILE A 89 22.21 -13.76 -3.39
N GLU A 90 21.07 -13.10 -3.33
CA GLU A 90 20.53 -12.52 -2.10
C GLU A 90 19.59 -13.52 -1.42
N ILE A 91 19.75 -13.69 -0.11
CA ILE A 91 18.88 -14.55 0.69
C ILE A 91 18.22 -13.71 1.77
N PHE A 92 16.90 -13.63 1.71
CA PHE A 92 16.06 -13.01 2.73
C PHE A 92 15.38 -14.11 3.55
N GLN A 93 15.69 -14.16 4.84
CA GLN A 93 15.07 -15.11 5.76
C GLN A 93 14.12 -14.39 6.71
N TYR A 94 12.84 -14.77 6.68
CA TYR A 94 11.85 -14.25 7.62
C TYR A 94 12.20 -14.57 9.07
N GLY A 95 11.62 -13.80 10.00
CA GLY A 95 11.68 -14.10 11.43
C GLY A 95 10.59 -15.08 11.84
N LYS A 96 10.68 -15.58 13.07
CA LYS A 96 9.66 -16.43 13.67
C LYS A 96 8.31 -15.69 13.67
N PRO A 97 7.19 -16.33 13.28
CA PRO A 97 5.87 -15.71 13.32
C PRO A 97 5.45 -15.28 14.74
N ASP A 98 4.83 -14.11 14.85
CA ASP A 98 4.38 -13.53 16.12
C ASP A 98 3.18 -12.61 15.85
N THR A 99 1.97 -13.14 15.98
CA THR A 99 0.73 -12.39 15.79
C THR A 99 0.46 -11.37 16.91
N SER A 100 1.16 -11.43 18.06
CA SER A 100 1.07 -10.39 19.08
C SER A 100 1.55 -9.03 18.57
N ILE A 101 2.34 -9.03 17.48
CA ILE A 101 2.70 -7.83 16.76
C ILE A 101 1.47 -7.34 15.98
N GLY A 102 0.80 -6.34 16.52
CA GLY A 102 -0.36 -5.69 15.90
C GLY A 102 -1.72 -6.27 16.27
N ASP A 103 -1.81 -7.42 17.00
CA ASP A 103 -3.10 -7.90 17.47
C ASP A 103 -3.63 -7.10 18.66
N ASP A 104 -4.94 -7.14 18.87
CA ASP A 104 -5.65 -6.53 19.99
C ASP A 104 -6.62 -7.52 20.65
N PRO A 105 -6.14 -8.37 21.57
CA PRO A 105 -7.02 -9.29 22.29
C PRO A 105 -8.14 -8.59 23.09
N SER A 106 -7.94 -7.33 23.48
CA SER A 106 -8.93 -6.56 24.23
C SER A 106 -10.14 -6.12 23.39
N ALA A 107 -10.04 -6.19 22.06
CA ALA A 107 -11.12 -5.83 21.14
C ALA A 107 -12.33 -6.80 21.21
N GLY A 108 -12.15 -8.01 21.77
CA GLY A 108 -13.21 -9.02 21.89
C GLY A 108 -13.53 -9.78 20.61
N GLN A 109 -13.16 -9.25 19.44
CA GLN A 109 -13.26 -9.90 18.13
C GLN A 109 -11.93 -9.80 17.38
N LEU A 110 -11.73 -10.66 16.36
CA LEU A 110 -10.51 -10.65 15.56
C LEU A 110 -10.44 -9.39 14.72
N LEU A 111 -9.24 -8.83 14.63
CA LEU A 111 -8.94 -7.79 13.64
C LEU A 111 -8.95 -8.40 12.22
N ALA A 112 -9.10 -7.57 11.22
CA ALA A 112 -8.99 -7.95 9.81
C ALA A 112 -7.68 -8.72 9.53
N PHE A 113 -6.62 -8.25 10.15
CA PHE A 113 -5.29 -8.86 10.25
C PHE A 113 -4.54 -8.18 11.42
N PRO A 114 -3.51 -8.77 12.01
CA PRO A 114 -2.70 -8.06 12.99
C PRO A 114 -2.10 -6.79 12.40
N GLY A 115 -2.37 -5.62 13.02
CA GLY A 115 -2.02 -4.30 12.52
C GLY A 115 -3.14 -3.56 11.79
N ALA A 116 -4.33 -4.14 11.69
CA ALA A 116 -5.52 -3.42 11.21
C ALA A 116 -6.02 -2.44 12.28
N GLU A 117 -6.18 -1.17 11.90
CA GLU A 117 -6.60 -0.09 12.79
C GLU A 117 -7.81 0.67 12.22
N GLY A 118 -8.35 1.61 12.98
CA GLY A 118 -9.42 2.49 12.52
C GLY A 118 -10.79 1.82 12.38
N GLY A 119 -11.68 2.44 11.60
CA GLY A 119 -13.07 2.02 11.43
C GLY A 119 -13.23 0.68 10.74
N GLY A 120 -12.35 0.37 9.78
CA GLY A 120 -12.36 -0.88 9.01
C GLY A 120 -11.65 -2.08 9.69
N ARG A 121 -11.13 -1.91 10.91
CA ARG A 121 -10.27 -2.92 11.56
C ARG A 121 -10.91 -4.30 11.78
N PHE A 122 -12.22 -4.41 11.71
CA PHE A 122 -12.96 -5.67 11.92
C PHE A 122 -13.49 -6.28 10.62
N THR A 123 -13.13 -5.73 9.47
CA THR A 123 -13.44 -6.31 8.17
C THR A 123 -12.93 -7.74 8.10
N THR A 124 -13.77 -8.67 7.67
CA THR A 124 -13.39 -10.09 7.60
C THR A 124 -12.82 -10.48 6.24
N GLY A 125 -13.17 -9.74 5.18
CA GLY A 125 -12.71 -10.04 3.84
C GLY A 125 -13.00 -11.47 3.41
N GLY A 126 -11.99 -12.16 2.94
CA GLY A 126 -12.06 -13.56 2.53
C GLY A 126 -11.82 -14.59 3.64
N ARG A 127 -11.82 -14.20 4.92
CA ARG A 127 -11.53 -15.10 6.06
C ARG A 127 -12.40 -16.35 6.02
N GLY A 128 -11.75 -17.52 6.13
CA GLY A 128 -12.42 -18.82 6.10
C GLY A 128 -12.97 -19.24 4.74
N GLY A 129 -12.70 -18.45 3.69
CA GLY A 129 -13.10 -18.74 2.32
C GLY A 129 -12.04 -19.48 1.50
N GLU A 130 -12.34 -19.66 0.23
CA GLU A 130 -11.45 -20.34 -0.72
C GLU A 130 -10.15 -19.56 -0.96
N ILE A 131 -9.12 -20.29 -1.38
CA ILE A 131 -7.88 -19.70 -1.89
C ILE A 131 -7.98 -19.61 -3.42
N TYR A 132 -7.81 -18.39 -3.95
CA TYR A 132 -7.67 -18.17 -5.38
C TYR A 132 -6.26 -17.69 -5.71
N ARG A 133 -5.56 -18.43 -6.56
CA ARG A 133 -4.17 -18.14 -6.96
C ARG A 133 -4.13 -17.39 -8.28
N VAL A 134 -3.52 -16.21 -8.28
CA VAL A 134 -3.22 -15.45 -9.50
C VAL A 134 -1.90 -15.99 -10.07
N THR A 135 -2.01 -16.71 -11.18
CA THR A 135 -0.89 -17.45 -11.81
C THR A 135 -0.41 -16.82 -13.11
N ASN A 136 -1.09 -15.76 -13.58
CA ASN A 136 -0.71 -15.01 -14.78
C ASN A 136 -1.10 -13.53 -14.64
N LEU A 137 -0.49 -12.67 -15.46
CA LEU A 137 -0.70 -11.21 -15.48
C LEU A 137 -1.71 -10.78 -16.56
N GLU A 138 -2.43 -11.72 -17.15
CA GLU A 138 -3.39 -11.46 -18.20
C GLU A 138 -4.67 -10.84 -17.65
N ASP A 139 -5.39 -10.11 -18.51
CA ASP A 139 -6.71 -9.56 -18.24
C ASP A 139 -7.64 -9.76 -19.44
N TYR A 140 -8.96 -9.61 -19.25
CA TYR A 140 -9.96 -9.81 -20.30
C TYR A 140 -11.01 -8.70 -20.32
N GLY A 141 -11.44 -8.34 -21.52
CA GLY A 141 -12.52 -7.39 -21.76
C GLY A 141 -13.91 -7.98 -21.50
N LYS A 142 -14.94 -7.13 -21.52
CA LYS A 142 -16.34 -7.51 -21.22
C LYS A 142 -16.88 -8.65 -22.07
N ASN A 143 -16.47 -8.73 -23.33
CA ASN A 143 -16.95 -9.71 -24.31
C ASN A 143 -15.90 -10.79 -24.65
N GLU A 144 -14.81 -10.84 -23.92
CA GLU A 144 -13.77 -11.84 -24.09
C GLU A 144 -14.01 -13.05 -23.17
N THR A 145 -13.42 -14.18 -23.52
CA THR A 145 -13.46 -15.37 -22.67
C THR A 145 -12.72 -15.10 -21.37
N PRO A 146 -13.33 -15.32 -20.20
CA PRO A 146 -12.67 -15.14 -18.92
C PRO A 146 -11.42 -16.01 -18.79
N ILE A 147 -10.33 -15.41 -18.31
CA ILE A 147 -9.02 -16.06 -18.21
C ILE A 147 -8.81 -16.56 -16.78
N LYS A 148 -8.80 -17.88 -16.59
CA LYS A 148 -8.47 -18.49 -15.29
C LYS A 148 -7.03 -18.16 -14.89
N GLY A 149 -6.80 -17.97 -13.60
CA GLY A 149 -5.50 -17.57 -13.06
C GLY A 149 -5.24 -16.07 -13.16
N SER A 150 -6.12 -15.27 -13.79
CA SER A 150 -6.02 -13.80 -13.76
C SER A 150 -6.65 -13.21 -12.51
N LEU A 151 -6.20 -12.01 -12.10
CA LEU A 151 -6.77 -11.29 -10.96
C LEU A 151 -8.27 -11.03 -11.14
N ARG A 152 -8.68 -10.55 -12.32
CA ARG A 152 -10.09 -10.28 -12.63
C ARG A 152 -10.96 -11.51 -12.47
N TYR A 153 -10.50 -12.69 -12.92
CA TYR A 153 -11.25 -13.92 -12.74
C TYR A 153 -11.49 -14.24 -11.26
N GLY A 154 -10.48 -14.09 -10.41
CA GLY A 154 -10.60 -14.27 -8.96
C GLY A 154 -11.61 -13.33 -8.31
N ILE A 155 -11.73 -12.10 -8.83
CA ILE A 155 -12.71 -11.12 -8.34
C ILE A 155 -14.10 -11.46 -8.86
N GLU A 156 -14.28 -11.59 -10.18
CA GLU A 156 -15.60 -11.56 -10.83
C GLU A 156 -16.35 -12.91 -10.86
N LYS A 157 -15.69 -14.02 -10.59
CA LYS A 157 -16.28 -15.36 -10.71
C LYS A 157 -16.79 -15.98 -9.41
N SER A 158 -16.70 -15.25 -8.32
CA SER A 158 -17.24 -15.67 -7.04
C SER A 158 -17.74 -14.47 -6.24
N ASP A 159 -18.80 -14.65 -5.47
CA ASP A 159 -19.29 -13.79 -4.41
C ASP A 159 -19.09 -14.42 -3.01
N GLN A 160 -18.58 -15.65 -3.00
CA GLN A 160 -18.24 -16.36 -1.76
C GLN A 160 -16.96 -15.77 -1.14
N PRO A 161 -16.78 -15.91 0.17
CA PRO A 161 -15.55 -15.49 0.83
C PRO A 161 -14.32 -16.13 0.17
N ARG A 162 -13.31 -15.29 -0.16
CA ARG A 162 -12.10 -15.75 -0.84
C ARG A 162 -10.89 -14.89 -0.57
N ASN A 163 -9.74 -15.55 -0.48
CA ASN A 163 -8.44 -14.91 -0.39
C ASN A 163 -7.74 -15.02 -1.76
N ILE A 164 -7.46 -13.88 -2.37
CA ILE A 164 -6.73 -13.80 -3.64
C ILE A 164 -5.26 -13.59 -3.32
N ILE A 165 -4.44 -14.58 -3.63
CA ILE A 165 -2.98 -14.60 -3.47
C ILE A 165 -2.29 -14.67 -4.82
N PHE A 166 -0.99 -14.40 -4.86
CA PHE A 166 -0.25 -14.25 -6.12
C PHE A 166 0.93 -15.21 -6.18
N ASP A 167 1.03 -15.96 -7.28
CA ASP A 167 2.18 -16.79 -7.64
C ASP A 167 3.11 -16.10 -8.63
N VAL A 168 2.78 -14.88 -9.02
CA VAL A 168 3.52 -14.04 -9.95
C VAL A 168 3.64 -12.62 -9.44
N SER A 169 4.71 -11.93 -9.82
CA SER A 169 4.82 -10.47 -9.72
C SER A 169 4.80 -9.86 -11.12
N GLY A 170 4.36 -8.60 -11.24
CA GLY A 170 4.37 -7.93 -12.52
C GLY A 170 3.32 -6.84 -12.67
N ILE A 171 3.19 -6.37 -13.91
CA ILE A 171 2.21 -5.36 -14.30
C ILE A 171 1.02 -6.05 -14.96
N ILE A 172 -0.16 -5.90 -14.38
CA ILE A 172 -1.42 -6.34 -14.97
C ILE A 172 -1.99 -5.18 -15.79
N GLU A 173 -1.93 -5.28 -17.10
CA GLU A 173 -2.53 -4.30 -18.01
C GLU A 173 -4.04 -4.54 -18.12
N LEU A 174 -4.81 -3.83 -17.30
CA LEU A 174 -6.26 -3.93 -17.30
C LEU A 174 -6.83 -3.53 -18.66
N LYS A 175 -7.84 -4.27 -19.13
CA LYS A 175 -8.60 -3.99 -20.37
C LYS A 175 -9.87 -3.18 -20.12
N ARG A 176 -10.28 -3.05 -18.89
CA ARG A 176 -11.40 -2.22 -18.39
C ARG A 176 -11.27 -2.00 -16.90
N GLY A 177 -12.03 -1.08 -16.33
CA GLY A 177 -12.10 -0.88 -14.89
C GLY A 177 -12.30 -2.20 -14.13
N LEU A 178 -11.66 -2.31 -12.98
CA LEU A 178 -11.77 -3.45 -12.07
C LEU A 178 -12.68 -3.05 -10.91
N PHE A 179 -13.81 -3.76 -10.72
CA PHE A 179 -14.85 -3.37 -9.79
C PHE A 179 -15.14 -4.47 -8.77
N LEU A 180 -15.28 -4.08 -7.49
CA LEU A 180 -15.65 -4.99 -6.41
C LEU A 180 -17.15 -4.99 -6.10
N VAL A 181 -17.92 -4.04 -6.63
CA VAL A 181 -19.28 -3.71 -6.20
C VAL A 181 -20.27 -4.89 -6.15
N ASP A 182 -20.12 -5.85 -7.03
CA ASP A 182 -20.97 -7.05 -7.07
C ASP A 182 -20.25 -8.31 -6.58
N HIS A 183 -19.07 -8.16 -6.00
CA HIS A 183 -18.17 -9.25 -5.63
C HIS A 183 -17.58 -9.07 -4.22
N PRO A 184 -18.42 -8.98 -3.16
CA PRO A 184 -18.00 -8.77 -1.79
C PRO A 184 -17.23 -9.95 -1.20
N ASN A 185 -16.83 -9.85 0.08
CA ASN A 185 -16.17 -10.89 0.86
C ASN A 185 -14.82 -11.32 0.27
N VAL A 186 -13.96 -10.36 -0.03
CA VAL A 186 -12.68 -10.63 -0.69
C VAL A 186 -11.50 -10.03 0.08
N SER A 187 -10.42 -10.80 0.17
CA SER A 187 -9.08 -10.29 0.53
C SER A 187 -8.17 -10.38 -0.67
N ILE A 188 -7.56 -9.27 -1.10
CA ILE A 188 -6.55 -9.24 -2.16
C ILE A 188 -5.20 -8.94 -1.50
N LEU A 189 -4.32 -9.93 -1.49
CA LEU A 189 -3.15 -9.99 -0.63
C LEU A 189 -1.86 -9.87 -1.45
N GLY A 190 -1.56 -8.65 -1.91
CA GLY A 190 -0.39 -8.36 -2.74
C GLY A 190 0.96 -8.71 -2.10
N GLN A 191 1.02 -8.81 -0.75
CA GLN A 191 2.24 -9.23 -0.04
C GLN A 191 2.66 -10.68 -0.30
N THR A 192 1.78 -11.51 -0.90
CA THR A 192 2.11 -12.88 -1.27
C THR A 192 2.84 -12.99 -2.61
N ALA A 193 2.85 -11.92 -3.40
CA ALA A 193 3.48 -11.91 -4.72
C ALA A 193 5.00 -12.14 -4.62
N PRO A 194 5.56 -13.10 -5.37
CA PRO A 194 6.98 -13.42 -5.32
C PRO A 194 7.80 -12.39 -6.11
N GLY A 195 8.64 -11.60 -5.43
CA GLY A 195 9.48 -10.57 -6.06
C GLY A 195 8.95 -9.16 -5.79
N ASP A 196 8.82 -8.34 -6.85
CA ASP A 196 8.57 -6.90 -6.70
C ASP A 196 7.08 -6.52 -6.53
N GLY A 197 6.17 -7.50 -6.45
CA GLY A 197 4.75 -7.27 -6.21
C GLY A 197 3.94 -6.96 -7.48
N ILE A 198 2.72 -6.45 -7.30
CA ILE A 198 1.72 -6.28 -8.37
C ILE A 198 1.44 -4.81 -8.62
N THR A 199 1.43 -4.41 -9.90
CA THR A 199 0.99 -3.10 -10.38
C THR A 199 -0.21 -3.26 -11.32
N LEU A 200 -1.31 -2.55 -11.05
CA LEU A 200 -2.47 -2.44 -11.93
C LEU A 200 -2.29 -1.20 -12.81
N LYS A 201 -2.45 -1.37 -14.13
CA LYS A 201 -2.19 -0.35 -15.15
C LYS A 201 -3.39 -0.18 -16.07
N ASN A 202 -3.54 0.96 -16.69
CA ASN A 202 -4.48 1.35 -17.74
C ASN A 202 -5.88 1.77 -17.25
N TYR A 203 -6.44 1.15 -16.23
CA TYR A 203 -7.78 1.44 -15.72
C TYR A 203 -7.81 1.44 -14.19
N ASN A 204 -8.89 1.97 -13.63
CA ASN A 204 -9.15 2.08 -12.21
C ASN A 204 -9.42 0.75 -11.51
N PHE A 205 -9.18 0.77 -10.21
CA PHE A 205 -9.64 -0.25 -9.28
C PHE A 205 -10.68 0.38 -8.34
N SER A 206 -11.95 -0.01 -8.46
CA SER A 206 -13.04 0.65 -7.75
C SER A 206 -13.87 -0.29 -6.90
N PHE A 207 -14.31 0.22 -5.76
CA PHE A 207 -15.21 -0.46 -4.84
C PHE A 207 -16.66 -0.32 -5.31
N ASN A 208 -17.29 0.79 -5.03
CA ASN A 208 -18.64 1.12 -5.46
C ASN A 208 -18.65 2.54 -6.04
N LEU A 209 -19.28 2.73 -7.19
CA LEU A 209 -19.46 4.04 -7.81
C LEU A 209 -20.94 4.49 -7.86
N SER A 210 -21.87 3.62 -7.43
CA SER A 210 -23.30 3.99 -7.41
C SER A 210 -23.62 4.93 -6.25
N ALA A 211 -24.82 5.53 -6.28
CA ALA A 211 -25.36 6.31 -5.17
C ALA A 211 -25.94 5.43 -4.06
N ASP A 212 -26.18 4.14 -4.34
CA ASP A 212 -26.69 3.20 -3.35
C ASP A 212 -25.55 2.63 -2.51
N SER A 213 -25.75 2.52 -1.21
CA SER A 213 -24.77 1.89 -0.33
C SER A 213 -24.65 0.40 -0.60
N LYS A 214 -23.41 -0.10 -0.56
CA LYS A 214 -23.07 -1.51 -0.81
C LYS A 214 -22.20 -2.07 0.31
N GLU A 215 -22.53 -3.29 0.75
CA GLU A 215 -21.64 -4.07 1.60
C GLU A 215 -20.48 -4.58 0.76
N MET A 216 -19.25 -4.26 1.17
CA MET A 216 -18.05 -4.70 0.45
C MET A 216 -17.33 -5.83 1.16
N ASN A 217 -17.18 -5.72 2.48
CA ASN A 217 -16.38 -6.65 3.27
C ASN A 217 -15.06 -7.01 2.56
N ALA A 218 -14.25 -6.00 2.27
CA ALA A 218 -13.06 -6.13 1.43
C ALA A 218 -11.77 -5.72 2.15
N ILE A 219 -10.72 -6.51 1.98
CA ILE A 219 -9.36 -6.25 2.46
C ILE A 219 -8.44 -6.15 1.24
N ILE A 220 -7.79 -5.01 1.04
CA ILE A 220 -6.85 -4.78 -0.07
C ILE A 220 -5.50 -4.37 0.49
N ARG A 221 -4.45 -5.14 0.17
CA ARG A 221 -3.13 -4.94 0.75
C ARG A 221 -2.00 -5.01 -0.27
N PHE A 222 -0.99 -4.15 -0.12
CA PHE A 222 0.29 -4.18 -0.85
C PHE A 222 0.18 -4.23 -2.38
N LEU A 223 -0.72 -3.44 -2.95
CA LEU A 223 -0.87 -3.26 -4.39
C LEU A 223 -0.40 -1.87 -4.84
N ARG A 224 -0.07 -1.74 -6.12
CA ARG A 224 0.11 -0.46 -6.80
C ARG A 224 -0.99 -0.28 -7.84
N CYS A 225 -1.73 0.83 -7.75
CA CYS A 225 -2.78 1.23 -8.69
C CYS A 225 -2.26 2.44 -9.47
N ARG A 226 -1.88 2.24 -10.73
CA ARG A 226 -1.28 3.26 -11.61
C ARG A 226 -1.92 3.20 -13.00
N PRO A 227 -3.15 3.71 -13.16
CA PRO A 227 -3.84 3.64 -14.45
C PRO A 227 -3.10 4.37 -15.57
N GLY A 228 -2.60 5.57 -15.31
CA GLY A 228 -2.00 6.40 -16.36
C GLY A 228 -3.02 6.92 -17.36
N ASP A 229 -2.55 7.49 -18.46
CA ASP A 229 -3.33 8.22 -19.46
C ASP A 229 -3.26 7.60 -20.87
N LYS A 230 -3.06 6.29 -20.98
CA LYS A 230 -2.96 5.57 -22.26
C LYS A 230 -4.24 5.69 -23.11
N TYR A 231 -5.41 5.67 -22.46
CA TYR A 231 -6.69 5.66 -23.14
C TYR A 231 -7.39 7.02 -22.96
N GLU A 232 -7.75 7.65 -24.09
CA GLU A 232 -8.36 8.99 -24.10
C GLU A 232 -9.76 9.07 -23.48
N ASP A 233 -10.48 7.96 -23.45
CA ASP A 233 -11.81 7.82 -22.84
C ASP A 233 -11.78 7.49 -21.34
N TYR A 234 -10.59 7.32 -20.77
CA TYR A 234 -10.39 7.06 -19.35
C TYR A 234 -10.18 8.38 -18.58
N ALA A 235 -11.03 8.63 -17.58
CA ALA A 235 -11.00 9.84 -16.75
C ALA A 235 -11.48 9.54 -15.31
N GLU A 236 -10.89 8.52 -14.70
CA GLU A 236 -11.30 8.00 -13.40
C GLU A 236 -10.17 8.06 -12.36
N ASP A 237 -10.51 7.75 -11.11
CA ASP A 237 -9.57 7.62 -10.00
C ASP A 237 -8.58 6.46 -10.23
N ALA A 238 -7.42 6.48 -9.58
CA ALA A 238 -6.53 5.32 -9.63
C ALA A 238 -7.10 4.17 -8.78
N ILE A 239 -7.49 4.46 -7.55
CA ILE A 239 -8.26 3.56 -6.68
C ILE A 239 -9.26 4.38 -5.87
N GLY A 240 -10.51 3.91 -5.80
CA GLY A 240 -11.52 4.67 -5.06
C GLY A 240 -12.86 3.96 -4.92
N GLY A 241 -13.81 4.71 -4.41
CA GLY A 241 -15.19 4.30 -4.27
C GLY A 241 -15.97 5.17 -3.29
N ARG A 242 -17.27 5.04 -3.32
CA ARG A 242 -18.18 5.79 -2.46
C ARG A 242 -19.35 4.95 -1.97
N TYR A 243 -19.95 5.35 -0.85
CA TYR A 243 -21.18 4.75 -0.30
C TYR A 243 -21.07 3.23 -0.15
N PHE A 244 -20.07 2.76 0.57
CA PHE A 244 -19.89 1.34 0.87
C PHE A 244 -19.54 1.12 2.34
N THR A 245 -19.65 -0.12 2.79
CA THR A 245 -19.42 -0.50 4.18
C THR A 245 -18.37 -1.59 4.30
N ASN A 246 -17.68 -1.59 5.45
CA ASN A 246 -16.76 -2.66 5.88
C ASN A 246 -15.61 -2.92 4.90
N ALA A 247 -14.64 -2.03 4.84
CA ALA A 247 -13.43 -2.28 4.06
C ALA A 247 -12.18 -1.69 4.71
N ILE A 248 -11.04 -2.25 4.35
CA ILE A 248 -9.72 -1.74 4.72
C ILE A 248 -8.76 -1.81 3.53
N VAL A 249 -8.09 -0.68 3.27
CA VAL A 249 -7.03 -0.52 2.28
C VAL A 249 -5.74 -0.24 3.02
N ASP A 250 -4.77 -1.12 2.89
CA ASP A 250 -3.55 -1.13 3.69
C ASP A 250 -2.31 -1.25 2.81
N HIS A 251 -1.35 -0.34 2.96
CA HIS A 251 -0.10 -0.32 2.19
C HIS A 251 -0.30 -0.34 0.67
N VAL A 252 -1.26 0.42 0.17
CA VAL A 252 -1.50 0.58 -1.26
C VAL A 252 -0.83 1.86 -1.77
N THR A 253 -0.10 1.75 -2.87
CA THR A 253 0.36 2.92 -3.63
C THR A 253 -0.64 3.21 -4.74
N ALA A 254 -1.16 4.44 -4.78
CA ALA A 254 -1.95 4.98 -5.87
C ALA A 254 -1.20 6.13 -6.54
N SER A 255 -1.07 6.11 -7.87
CA SER A 255 -0.41 7.16 -8.63
C SER A 255 -1.07 7.29 -10.01
N TRP A 256 -0.87 8.46 -10.66
CA TRP A 256 -1.25 8.67 -12.05
C TRP A 256 -2.74 8.51 -12.33
N GLY A 257 -3.59 8.83 -11.34
CA GLY A 257 -5.03 9.01 -11.56
C GLY A 257 -5.29 10.23 -12.43
N VAL A 258 -6.34 10.15 -13.26
CA VAL A 258 -6.74 11.23 -14.19
C VAL A 258 -7.76 12.15 -13.55
N ASP A 259 -8.58 11.66 -12.61
CA ASP A 259 -9.42 12.47 -11.70
C ASP A 259 -8.74 12.50 -10.32
N GLU A 260 -9.19 11.76 -9.31
CA GLU A 260 -8.45 11.59 -8.07
C GLU A 260 -7.50 10.39 -8.14
N THR A 261 -6.59 10.36 -7.17
CA THR A 261 -5.62 9.26 -7.07
C THR A 261 -6.06 8.22 -6.04
N LEU A 262 -6.41 8.64 -4.82
CA LEU A 262 -6.87 7.78 -3.72
C LEU A 262 -8.19 8.36 -3.15
N SER A 263 -9.34 7.90 -3.62
CA SER A 263 -10.60 8.60 -3.39
C SER A 263 -11.63 7.69 -2.72
N PHE A 264 -11.85 7.89 -1.40
CA PHE A 264 -12.86 7.14 -0.64
C PHE A 264 -13.73 8.10 0.17
N TYR A 265 -15.02 8.14 -0.11
CA TYR A 265 -15.92 9.05 0.60
C TYR A 265 -17.32 8.47 0.78
N GLY A 266 -18.05 8.97 1.80
CA GLY A 266 -19.33 8.43 2.19
C GLY A 266 -19.26 6.95 2.60
N CYS A 267 -18.11 6.49 3.11
CA CYS A 267 -17.88 5.11 3.50
C CYS A 267 -18.26 4.89 4.97
N GLN A 268 -18.63 3.66 5.36
CA GLN A 268 -18.90 3.31 6.74
C GLN A 268 -18.02 2.14 7.19
N ASN A 269 -17.50 2.21 8.41
CA ASN A 269 -16.56 1.22 8.94
C ASN A 269 -15.39 0.99 7.96
N PHE A 270 -14.70 2.06 7.63
CA PHE A 270 -13.64 2.05 6.62
C PHE A 270 -12.31 2.51 7.19
N THR A 271 -11.24 1.96 6.65
CA THR A 271 -9.88 2.46 6.90
C THR A 271 -9.06 2.48 5.62
N ALA A 272 -8.39 3.61 5.36
CA ALA A 272 -7.20 3.68 4.51
C ALA A 272 -6.01 3.99 5.39
N GLN A 273 -5.07 3.05 5.49
CA GLN A 273 -3.89 3.17 6.34
C GLN A 273 -2.60 2.87 5.60
N TRP A 274 -1.53 3.61 5.93
CA TRP A 274 -0.19 3.41 5.38
C TRP A 274 -0.14 3.39 3.86
N CYS A 275 -0.96 4.21 3.21
CA CYS A 275 -1.05 4.30 1.75
C CYS A 275 -0.19 5.44 1.20
N MET A 276 0.04 5.43 -0.11
CA MET A 276 0.58 6.55 -0.87
C MET A 276 -0.45 7.01 -1.91
N SER A 277 -0.67 8.32 -2.01
CA SER A 277 -1.37 9.00 -3.10
C SER A 277 -0.39 9.98 -3.72
N THR A 278 0.04 9.74 -4.96
CA THR A 278 1.15 10.51 -5.51
C THR A 278 0.99 10.78 -7.01
N GLU A 279 1.53 11.92 -7.46
CA GLU A 279 1.65 12.26 -8.89
C GLU A 279 0.35 12.07 -9.69
N SER A 280 -0.74 12.71 -9.28
CA SER A 280 -1.95 12.80 -10.11
C SER A 280 -1.67 13.53 -11.41
N LEU A 281 -2.28 13.09 -12.52
CA LEU A 281 -2.06 13.66 -13.86
C LEU A 281 -2.92 14.91 -14.04
N ASN A 282 -2.28 16.09 -14.09
CA ASN A 282 -2.98 17.37 -14.03
C ASN A 282 -3.68 17.75 -15.36
N ASN A 283 -2.95 17.96 -16.43
CA ASN A 283 -3.52 18.32 -17.73
C ASN A 283 -3.53 17.11 -18.67
N SER A 284 -4.31 16.10 -18.27
CA SER A 284 -4.38 14.79 -18.92
C SER A 284 -5.64 14.64 -19.78
N ASN A 285 -6.32 13.49 -19.71
CA ASN A 285 -7.46 13.12 -20.56
C ASN A 285 -8.83 13.55 -19.99
N HIS A 286 -8.88 14.17 -18.82
CA HIS A 286 -10.13 14.51 -18.17
C HIS A 286 -10.93 15.54 -18.96
N ALA A 287 -12.23 15.22 -19.28
CA ALA A 287 -13.08 16.05 -20.15
C ALA A 287 -13.36 17.47 -19.62
N LYS A 288 -13.21 17.70 -18.31
CA LYS A 288 -13.38 19.03 -17.67
C LYS A 288 -12.09 19.87 -17.71
N GLY A 289 -11.01 19.39 -18.34
CA GLY A 289 -9.71 20.03 -18.36
C GLY A 289 -8.79 19.61 -17.22
N ALA A 290 -7.85 20.47 -16.82
CA ALA A 290 -6.86 20.16 -15.80
C ALA A 290 -7.49 19.72 -14.47
N HIS A 291 -7.08 18.53 -13.98
CA HIS A 291 -7.58 17.92 -12.77
C HIS A 291 -6.45 17.63 -11.78
N GLY A 292 -5.65 16.63 -11.89
CA GLY A 292 -4.46 16.38 -11.06
C GLY A 292 -4.77 16.33 -9.55
N TYR A 293 -5.75 15.53 -9.12
CA TYR A 293 -6.27 15.57 -7.77
C TYR A 293 -5.78 14.41 -6.89
N GLY A 294 -5.51 14.71 -5.61
CA GLY A 294 -4.96 13.73 -4.67
C GLY A 294 -6.00 12.75 -4.13
N ALA A 295 -6.93 13.22 -3.29
CA ALA A 295 -7.87 12.33 -2.60
C ALA A 295 -9.16 13.03 -2.20
N MET A 296 -10.22 12.22 -1.97
CA MET A 296 -11.45 12.62 -1.27
C MET A 296 -11.66 11.74 -0.05
N PHE A 297 -11.94 12.36 1.12
CA PHE A 297 -12.15 11.67 2.39
C PHE A 297 -13.44 12.12 3.05
N SER A 298 -14.32 11.20 3.40
CA SER A 298 -15.44 11.38 4.32
C SER A 298 -16.06 10.04 4.70
N GLY A 299 -17.01 10.04 5.62
CA GLY A 299 -17.75 8.83 5.97
C GLY A 299 -18.26 8.83 7.41
N ASP A 300 -18.62 7.64 7.88
CA ASP A 300 -19.04 7.35 9.24
C ASP A 300 -18.17 6.23 9.82
N ASN A 301 -17.55 6.47 10.97
CA ASN A 301 -16.53 5.58 11.49
C ASN A 301 -15.47 5.23 10.42
N ALA A 302 -15.01 6.26 9.69
CA ALA A 302 -13.98 6.14 8.68
C ALA A 302 -12.65 6.72 9.18
N SER A 303 -11.55 6.07 8.86
CA SER A 303 -10.21 6.45 9.30
C SER A 303 -9.24 6.54 8.12
N TYR A 304 -8.52 7.65 8.04
CA TYR A 304 -7.54 7.95 7.00
C TYR A 304 -6.24 8.34 7.69
N HIS A 305 -5.33 7.40 7.87
CA HIS A 305 -4.13 7.67 8.65
C HIS A 305 -2.83 7.13 8.06
N HIS A 306 -1.74 7.83 8.35
CA HIS A 306 -0.40 7.51 7.89
C HIS A 306 -0.30 7.41 6.35
N ILE A 307 -0.97 8.32 5.66
CA ILE A 307 -0.96 8.40 4.19
C ILE A 307 0.05 9.45 3.75
N LEU A 308 0.91 9.11 2.79
CA LEU A 308 1.72 10.08 2.06
C LEU A 308 0.91 10.61 0.87
N MET A 309 0.69 11.93 0.84
CA MET A 309 0.14 12.62 -0.34
C MET A 309 1.18 13.58 -0.90
N ALA A 310 1.60 13.35 -2.15
CA ALA A 310 2.67 14.14 -2.75
C ALA A 310 2.42 14.46 -4.23
N HIS A 311 2.79 15.68 -4.65
CA HIS A 311 2.76 16.11 -6.05
C HIS A 311 1.35 16.14 -6.66
N HIS A 312 0.42 16.82 -5.99
CA HIS A 312 -0.95 17.00 -6.46
C HIS A 312 -1.24 18.45 -6.81
N SER A 313 -1.97 18.66 -7.91
CA SER A 313 -2.46 20.00 -8.27
C SER A 313 -3.42 20.54 -7.21
N SER A 314 -4.32 19.69 -6.68
CA SER A 314 -5.30 20.03 -5.64
C SER A 314 -5.77 18.77 -4.90
N ARG A 315 -6.72 18.91 -3.98
CA ARG A 315 -7.31 17.82 -3.16
C ARG A 315 -6.23 17.02 -2.38
N ALA A 316 -5.46 17.73 -1.59
CA ALA A 316 -4.43 17.12 -0.76
C ALA A 316 -4.78 17.20 0.76
N PRO A 317 -5.83 16.50 1.24
CA PRO A 317 -6.98 15.93 0.53
C PRO A 317 -8.13 16.95 0.33
N ARG A 318 -9.19 16.61 -0.42
CA ARG A 318 -10.50 17.20 -0.25
C ARG A 318 -11.24 16.47 0.87
N ILE A 319 -11.69 17.20 1.87
CA ILE A 319 -12.70 16.72 2.82
C ILE A 319 -14.03 16.80 2.08
N SER A 320 -14.60 15.63 1.71
CA SER A 320 -15.79 15.57 0.87
C SER A 320 -17.00 16.15 1.57
N ASP A 321 -17.93 16.69 0.78
CA ASP A 321 -19.19 17.22 1.28
C ASP A 321 -20.03 16.07 1.85
N MET A 322 -20.67 16.33 2.98
CA MET A 322 -21.67 15.46 3.57
C MET A 322 -23.07 16.01 3.24
N PRO A 323 -24.11 15.18 3.23
CA PRO A 323 -25.46 15.66 3.06
C PRO A 323 -25.85 16.68 4.12
N GLU A 324 -26.68 17.66 3.74
CA GLU A 324 -27.26 18.60 4.71
C GLU A 324 -28.09 17.84 5.74
N PRO A 325 -27.94 18.16 7.06
CA PRO A 325 -28.72 17.51 8.11
C PRO A 325 -30.23 17.52 7.82
N GLY A 326 -30.85 16.35 7.85
CA GLY A 326 -32.29 16.17 7.55
C GLY A 326 -32.60 15.90 6.07
N THR A 327 -31.62 15.88 5.17
CA THR A 327 -31.79 15.61 3.73
C THR A 327 -31.19 14.28 3.28
N GLN A 328 -30.76 13.45 4.23
CA GLN A 328 -30.01 12.23 3.96
C GLN A 328 -30.79 11.21 3.13
N GLY A 329 -30.15 10.67 2.11
CA GLY A 329 -30.64 9.56 1.32
C GLY A 329 -30.28 8.20 1.92
N ALA A 330 -30.82 7.12 1.34
CA ALA A 330 -30.60 5.76 1.84
C ALA A 330 -29.13 5.26 1.71
N GLY A 331 -28.29 5.94 0.92
CA GLY A 331 -26.89 5.60 0.72
C GLY A 331 -25.90 6.46 1.49
N ASP A 332 -26.38 7.47 2.23
CA ASP A 332 -25.51 8.44 2.88
C ASP A 332 -25.04 7.93 4.26
N HIS A 333 -23.75 7.68 4.40
CA HIS A 333 -23.13 7.36 5.68
C HIS A 333 -22.65 8.68 6.31
N ILE A 334 -23.37 9.15 7.32
CA ILE A 334 -23.15 10.42 7.99
C ILE A 334 -22.75 10.16 9.42
N GLY A 335 -21.56 10.55 9.77
CA GLY A 335 -21.03 10.37 11.11
C GLY A 335 -19.71 11.08 11.27
N TYR A 336 -18.85 10.49 12.06
CA TYR A 336 -17.55 11.04 12.37
C TYR A 336 -16.46 10.30 11.60
N PHE A 337 -15.47 11.04 11.11
CA PHE A 337 -14.28 10.45 10.51
C PHE A 337 -13.01 11.14 10.98
N ASP A 338 -11.91 10.39 10.92
CA ASP A 338 -10.62 10.78 11.48
C ASP A 338 -9.53 10.81 10.41
N VAL A 339 -8.87 11.95 10.29
CA VAL A 339 -7.74 12.19 9.40
C VAL A 339 -6.51 12.46 10.26
N ARG A 340 -5.60 11.50 10.33
CA ARG A 340 -4.53 11.52 11.33
C ARG A 340 -3.17 11.10 10.80
N ASN A 341 -2.10 11.77 11.28
CA ASN A 341 -0.72 11.38 11.00
C ASN A 341 -0.37 11.27 9.50
N ASN A 342 -1.09 11.98 8.63
CA ASN A 342 -0.80 12.02 7.22
C ASN A 342 0.32 13.01 6.91
N VAL A 343 1.04 12.77 5.84
CA VAL A 343 2.11 13.64 5.34
C VAL A 343 1.68 14.21 4.00
N TYR A 344 1.63 15.54 3.93
CA TYR A 344 1.30 16.28 2.73
C TYR A 344 2.52 17.00 2.20
N TYR A 345 2.84 16.80 0.93
CA TYR A 345 4.00 17.40 0.29
C TYR A 345 3.67 17.96 -1.10
N ASN A 346 4.21 19.14 -1.40
CA ASN A 346 4.22 19.74 -2.74
C ASN A 346 2.85 19.81 -3.43
N TRP A 347 1.80 20.23 -2.72
CA TRP A 347 0.54 20.62 -3.34
C TRP A 347 0.72 21.94 -4.09
N SER A 348 0.01 22.11 -5.23
CA SER A 348 0.16 23.31 -6.02
C SER A 348 -0.42 24.56 -5.36
N GLU A 349 0.28 25.68 -5.46
CA GLU A 349 -0.24 27.00 -5.07
C GLU A 349 -1.50 27.41 -5.82
N ALA A 350 -1.75 26.86 -7.02
CA ALA A 350 -2.95 27.14 -7.81
C ALA A 350 -4.18 26.37 -7.28
N GLY A 351 -3.99 25.28 -6.53
CA GLY A 351 -5.04 24.51 -5.89
C GLY A 351 -5.48 25.07 -4.54
N PHE A 352 -6.10 24.24 -3.71
CA PHE A 352 -6.54 24.57 -2.36
C PHE A 352 -5.79 23.80 -1.25
N GLY A 353 -4.90 22.88 -1.61
CA GLY A 353 -4.29 21.97 -0.66
C GLY A 353 -5.34 21.05 -0.03
N CYS A 354 -5.40 21.01 1.31
CA CYS A 354 -6.51 20.41 2.06
C CYS A 354 -7.68 21.39 2.10
N TYR A 355 -8.89 20.95 1.65
CA TYR A 355 -10.05 21.85 1.63
C TYR A 355 -11.39 21.09 1.69
N GLY A 356 -12.49 21.83 1.91
CA GLY A 356 -13.85 21.32 1.87
C GLY A 356 -14.49 21.18 3.24
N GLY A 357 -15.21 20.09 3.47
CA GLY A 357 -15.84 19.76 4.75
C GLY A 357 -17.26 20.25 4.94
N LYS A 358 -17.97 20.60 3.87
CA LYS A 358 -19.38 21.05 3.94
C LYS A 358 -20.23 20.01 4.70
N TYR A 359 -20.88 20.46 5.78
CA TYR A 359 -21.67 19.65 6.73
C TYR A 359 -20.92 18.46 7.36
N GLY A 360 -19.60 18.32 7.13
CA GLY A 360 -18.78 17.25 7.68
C GLY A 360 -18.45 17.47 9.15
N THR A 361 -18.31 16.37 9.89
CA THR A 361 -17.83 16.36 11.27
C THR A 361 -16.59 15.45 11.36
N PHE A 362 -15.40 16.03 11.64
CA PHE A 362 -14.14 15.32 11.48
C PHE A 362 -13.00 15.82 12.37
N ASN A 363 -11.96 15.01 12.49
CA ASN A 363 -10.69 15.35 13.07
C ASN A 363 -9.62 15.53 12.00
N ILE A 364 -8.71 16.49 12.16
CA ILE A 364 -7.43 16.58 11.44
C ILE A 364 -6.33 16.73 12.50
N VAL A 365 -5.60 15.66 12.80
CA VAL A 365 -4.74 15.60 13.97
C VAL A 365 -3.36 15.04 13.64
N ASN A 366 -2.32 15.72 14.16
CA ASN A 366 -0.93 15.28 14.08
C ASN A 366 -0.46 14.99 12.64
N CYS A 367 -0.99 15.70 11.63
CA CYS A 367 -0.53 15.61 10.25
C CYS A 367 0.71 16.52 10.05
N TYR A 368 1.51 16.19 9.03
CA TYR A 368 2.72 16.93 8.68
C TYR A 368 2.58 17.60 7.31
N TYR A 369 2.57 18.92 7.28
CA TYR A 369 2.45 19.76 6.09
C TYR A 369 3.82 20.29 5.68
N LYS A 370 4.35 19.81 4.57
CA LYS A 370 5.63 20.25 4.01
C LYS A 370 5.44 20.89 2.65
N ALA A 371 5.55 22.21 2.59
CA ALA A 371 5.55 22.94 1.33
C ALA A 371 6.70 22.47 0.43
N GLY A 372 6.42 22.34 -0.87
CA GLY A 372 7.39 21.95 -1.89
C GLY A 372 7.50 23.00 -3.00
N PRO A 373 8.25 22.69 -4.07
CA PRO A 373 8.51 23.64 -5.17
C PRO A 373 7.26 24.19 -5.86
N ALA A 374 6.17 23.36 -5.98
CA ALA A 374 4.91 23.80 -6.57
C ALA A 374 4.01 24.57 -5.59
N THR A 375 4.25 24.46 -4.28
CA THR A 375 3.42 25.11 -3.25
C THR A 375 3.72 26.62 -3.15
N GLY A 376 4.91 27.03 -3.55
CA GLY A 376 5.34 28.42 -3.43
C GLY A 376 5.59 28.86 -1.99
N THR A 377 5.62 30.18 -1.78
CA THR A 377 5.93 30.82 -0.46
C THR A 377 4.79 31.69 0.08
N GLY A 378 3.62 31.68 -0.58
CA GLY A 378 2.44 32.44 -0.17
C GLY A 378 1.63 31.70 0.92
N SER A 379 0.44 32.25 1.26
CA SER A 379 -0.46 31.70 2.28
C SER A 379 -0.81 30.24 2.06
N MET A 380 -0.78 29.76 0.84
CA MET A 380 -1.03 28.36 0.52
C MET A 380 -0.03 27.41 1.21
N SER A 381 1.20 27.86 1.47
CA SER A 381 2.25 27.02 2.07
C SER A 381 2.03 26.71 3.56
N TRP A 382 1.13 27.44 4.24
CA TRP A 382 0.84 27.23 5.67
C TRP A 382 -0.65 26.98 5.98
N ARG A 383 -1.50 26.78 4.97
CA ARG A 383 -2.91 26.44 5.20
C ARG A 383 -3.03 25.00 5.67
N VAL A 384 -3.68 24.81 6.81
CA VAL A 384 -4.06 23.47 7.30
C VAL A 384 -5.36 23.02 6.63
N LEU A 385 -6.34 23.94 6.51
CA LEU A 385 -7.61 23.66 5.86
C LEU A 385 -8.19 24.92 5.22
N SER A 386 -8.60 24.83 3.95
CA SER A 386 -9.50 25.81 3.33
C SER A 386 -10.94 25.30 3.51
N SER A 387 -11.64 25.79 4.55
CA SER A 387 -12.89 25.18 5.05
C SER A 387 -14.15 25.74 4.45
N ASP A 388 -15.17 24.88 4.36
CA ASP A 388 -16.57 25.30 4.29
C ASP A 388 -17.03 25.80 5.68
N PRO A 389 -17.79 26.89 5.79
CA PRO A 389 -18.22 27.43 7.08
C PRO A 389 -19.20 26.53 7.85
N THR A 390 -19.81 25.54 7.18
CA THR A 390 -20.72 24.58 7.83
C THR A 390 -19.99 23.37 8.42
N ALA A 391 -18.68 23.25 8.22
CA ALA A 391 -17.86 22.19 8.81
C ALA A 391 -17.91 22.21 10.35
N ARG A 392 -17.66 21.04 10.95
CA ARG A 392 -17.42 20.86 12.39
C ARG A 392 -16.14 20.07 12.55
N ALA A 393 -15.08 20.73 12.98
CA ALA A 393 -13.73 20.13 12.96
C ALA A 393 -13.01 20.26 14.30
N TYR A 394 -12.36 19.17 14.69
CA TYR A 394 -11.29 19.21 15.69
C TYR A 394 -9.95 19.17 14.95
N ILE A 395 -9.18 20.25 15.04
CA ILE A 395 -7.90 20.41 14.31
C ILE A 395 -6.84 20.77 15.34
N GLU A 396 -5.88 19.87 15.54
CA GLU A 396 -4.89 20.00 16.62
C GLU A 396 -3.59 19.26 16.31
N GLY A 397 -2.46 19.81 16.76
CA GLY A 397 -1.16 19.16 16.74
C GLY A 397 -0.55 18.97 15.35
N ASN A 398 -1.07 19.65 14.31
CA ASN A 398 -0.52 19.53 12.96
C ASN A 398 0.75 20.39 12.82
N HIS A 399 1.81 19.81 12.30
CA HIS A 399 3.07 20.49 12.03
C HIS A 399 3.07 21.08 10.63
N VAL A 400 3.36 22.38 10.51
CA VAL A 400 3.42 23.11 9.23
C VAL A 400 4.79 23.73 9.06
N THR A 401 5.61 23.15 8.19
CA THR A 401 7.02 23.55 8.04
C THR A 401 7.21 25.02 7.65
N ALA A 402 6.23 25.61 6.96
CA ALA A 402 6.29 27.01 6.48
C ALA A 402 5.89 28.04 7.54
N SER A 403 5.33 27.64 8.70
CA SER A 403 4.88 28.57 9.76
C SER A 403 4.94 27.95 11.14
N ALA A 404 5.83 28.46 11.98
CA ALA A 404 5.89 28.07 13.39
C ALA A 404 4.65 28.56 14.18
N GLU A 405 4.04 29.68 13.78
CA GLU A 405 2.81 30.20 14.39
C GLU A 405 1.64 29.23 14.16
N VAL A 406 1.43 28.78 12.91
CA VAL A 406 0.39 27.82 12.58
C VAL A 406 0.65 26.45 13.20
N THR A 407 1.92 26.06 13.35
CA THR A 407 2.29 24.83 14.07
C THR A 407 1.91 24.94 15.56
N ALA A 408 2.10 26.10 16.18
CA ALA A 408 1.78 26.31 17.60
C ALA A 408 0.26 26.36 17.86
N ASP A 409 -0.51 26.92 16.94
CA ASP A 409 -1.98 26.94 16.96
C ASP A 409 -2.52 26.86 15.53
N ASN A 410 -3.02 25.69 15.15
CA ASN A 410 -3.51 25.43 13.80
C ASN A 410 -4.71 26.30 13.39
N TRP A 411 -5.44 26.86 14.36
CA TRP A 411 -6.58 27.75 14.11
C TRP A 411 -6.15 29.18 13.78
N THR A 412 -5.09 29.65 14.39
CA THR A 412 -4.52 30.97 14.10
C THR A 412 -3.81 30.92 12.75
N ASN A 413 -4.30 31.65 11.75
CA ASN A 413 -3.78 31.73 10.38
C ASN A 413 -3.72 30.40 9.59
N GLY A 414 -4.10 29.24 10.18
CA GLY A 414 -4.09 27.96 9.49
C GLY A 414 -5.42 27.63 8.77
N ILE A 415 -6.54 28.27 9.18
CA ILE A 415 -7.86 28.04 8.60
C ILE A 415 -8.26 29.18 7.67
N TRP A 416 -8.61 28.81 6.45
CA TRP A 416 -8.99 29.74 5.37
C TRP A 416 -10.36 29.41 4.81
N SER A 417 -11.00 30.37 4.10
CA SER A 417 -12.26 30.14 3.43
C SER A 417 -12.03 29.36 2.12
N GLN A 418 -12.84 28.33 1.84
CA GLN A 418 -12.81 27.67 0.54
C GLN A 418 -13.45 28.51 -0.58
N PHE A 419 -14.30 29.46 -0.25
CA PHE A 419 -15.00 30.31 -1.24
C PHE A 419 -14.20 31.55 -1.62
N TRP A 420 -13.43 32.08 -0.66
CA TRP A 420 -12.64 33.30 -0.83
C TRP A 420 -11.18 33.01 -0.58
N ARG A 421 -10.45 32.80 -1.64
CA ARG A 421 -9.09 32.28 -1.62
C ARG A 421 -8.14 33.00 -0.63
N ASP A 422 -8.32 34.31 -0.48
CA ASP A 422 -7.40 35.15 0.31
C ASP A 422 -8.04 35.68 1.60
N LEU A 423 -9.15 35.08 2.04
CA LEU A 423 -9.84 35.46 3.27
C LEU A 423 -9.93 34.29 4.24
N HIS A 424 -9.90 34.64 5.52
CA HIS A 424 -10.28 33.74 6.60
C HIS A 424 -11.81 33.71 6.73
N PRO A 425 -12.40 32.64 7.29
CA PRO A 425 -13.75 32.66 7.77
C PRO A 425 -13.93 33.77 8.83
N THR A 426 -15.14 34.29 9.01
CA THR A 426 -15.46 35.24 10.08
C THR A 426 -15.23 34.62 11.46
N GLU A 427 -15.08 35.45 12.50
CA GLU A 427 -14.94 34.96 13.88
C GLU A 427 -16.13 34.09 14.31
N GLU A 428 -17.34 34.40 13.86
CA GLU A 428 -18.55 33.61 14.14
C GLU A 428 -18.49 32.25 13.44
N GLU A 429 -18.10 32.19 12.17
CA GLU A 429 -17.89 30.95 11.42
C GLU A 429 -16.79 30.11 12.06
N MET A 430 -15.65 30.72 12.41
CA MET A 430 -14.53 30.03 13.07
C MET A 430 -14.95 29.43 14.42
N HIS A 431 -15.72 30.18 15.23
CA HIS A 431 -16.24 29.68 16.49
C HIS A 431 -17.25 28.53 16.27
N ALA A 432 -18.10 28.63 15.26
CA ALA A 432 -19.06 27.59 14.94
C ALA A 432 -18.41 26.31 14.39
N MET A 433 -17.33 26.41 13.63
CA MET A 433 -16.57 25.27 13.08
C MET A 433 -15.75 24.54 14.12
N ARG A 434 -15.15 25.26 15.08
CA ARG A 434 -14.16 24.72 16.01
C ARG A 434 -14.80 23.83 17.07
N MET A 435 -14.43 22.55 17.08
CA MET A 435 -14.80 21.61 18.14
C MET A 435 -13.75 21.65 19.24
N ALA A 436 -14.19 21.74 20.51
CA ALA A 436 -13.30 21.81 21.68
C ALA A 436 -12.65 20.44 22.00
N GLU A 437 -13.28 19.35 21.54
CA GLU A 437 -12.85 17.99 21.79
C GLU A 437 -12.82 17.20 20.49
N PRO A 438 -11.91 16.21 20.34
CA PRO A 438 -11.91 15.35 19.18
C PRO A 438 -13.23 14.60 19.04
N GLN A 439 -13.70 14.45 17.82
CA GLN A 439 -14.87 13.65 17.52
C GLN A 439 -14.56 12.15 17.72
N PRO A 440 -15.57 11.29 17.90
CA PRO A 440 -15.35 9.86 18.06
C PRO A 440 -14.49 9.27 16.93
N PHE A 441 -13.59 8.36 17.26
CA PHE A 441 -12.77 7.64 16.30
C PHE A 441 -12.40 6.25 16.86
N SER A 442 -12.28 5.30 15.96
CA SER A 442 -11.87 3.95 16.27
C SER A 442 -10.39 3.87 16.60
N LYS A 443 -9.99 2.81 17.31
CA LYS A 443 -8.62 2.59 17.79
C LYS A 443 -7.57 2.71 16.69
N VAL A 444 -6.58 3.58 16.92
CA VAL A 444 -5.43 3.81 16.04
C VAL A 444 -4.17 4.03 16.85
N THR A 445 -3.02 3.69 16.28
CA THR A 445 -1.71 4.12 16.79
C THR A 445 -1.45 5.54 16.28
N SER A 446 -1.31 6.50 17.19
CA SER A 446 -1.04 7.91 16.87
C SER A 446 0.38 8.29 17.23
N HIS A 447 1.05 8.96 16.32
CA HIS A 447 2.40 9.50 16.45
C HIS A 447 2.38 11.02 16.61
N THR A 448 3.48 11.63 17.07
CA THR A 448 3.69 13.07 16.84
C THR A 448 3.82 13.30 15.33
N PRO A 449 3.56 14.52 14.81
CA PRO A 449 3.67 14.77 13.37
C PRO A 449 5.09 14.51 12.83
N GLU A 450 6.14 14.77 13.60
CA GLU A 450 7.52 14.48 13.20
C GLU A 450 7.81 12.99 13.15
N GLN A 451 7.30 12.22 14.11
CA GLN A 451 7.39 10.76 14.07
C GLN A 451 6.57 10.21 12.88
N ALA A 452 5.35 10.71 12.67
CA ALA A 452 4.52 10.34 11.54
C ALA A 452 5.23 10.60 10.21
N TYR A 453 5.90 11.75 10.07
CA TYR A 453 6.70 12.07 8.88
C TYR A 453 7.73 10.97 8.58
N GLU A 454 8.54 10.60 9.55
CA GLU A 454 9.57 9.57 9.36
C GLU A 454 8.95 8.18 9.08
N LYS A 455 7.90 7.81 9.82
CA LYS A 455 7.23 6.52 9.68
C LYS A 455 6.50 6.38 8.35
N VAL A 456 5.79 7.40 7.91
CA VAL A 456 5.08 7.42 6.62
C VAL A 456 6.08 7.32 5.48
N LEU A 457 7.17 8.08 5.50
CA LEU A 457 8.21 7.98 4.47
C LEU A 457 8.88 6.62 4.43
N GLN A 458 8.94 5.92 5.54
CA GLN A 458 9.57 4.60 5.61
C GLN A 458 8.61 3.47 5.23
N TYR A 459 7.32 3.55 5.61
CA TYR A 459 6.40 2.40 5.56
C TYR A 459 5.16 2.57 4.70
N ALA A 460 4.76 3.78 4.28
CA ALA A 460 3.57 3.95 3.44
C ALA A 460 3.74 3.36 2.03
N GLY A 461 2.60 3.02 1.39
CA GLY A 461 2.55 2.41 0.07
C GLY A 461 2.88 0.92 0.08
N ALA A 462 3.12 0.34 -1.08
CA ALA A 462 3.53 -1.06 -1.25
C ALA A 462 4.96 -1.30 -0.74
N SER A 463 5.19 -0.99 0.55
CA SER A 463 6.51 -0.83 1.16
C SER A 463 7.26 -2.14 1.41
N LEU A 464 6.60 -3.30 1.29
CA LEU A 464 7.29 -4.59 1.34
C LEU A 464 8.35 -4.68 0.22
N ARG A 465 8.03 -4.16 -0.96
CA ARG A 465 8.92 -4.04 -2.12
C ARG A 465 8.63 -2.72 -2.85
N ARG A 466 9.25 -1.64 -2.41
CA ARG A 466 9.11 -0.34 -3.10
C ARG A 466 9.83 -0.34 -4.43
N ASP A 467 9.13 0.05 -5.49
CA ASP A 467 9.75 0.28 -6.78
C ASP A 467 10.48 1.64 -6.86
N ILE A 468 11.13 1.90 -7.98
CA ILE A 468 11.94 3.11 -8.19
C ILE A 468 11.11 4.40 -8.12
N ILE A 469 9.81 4.35 -8.48
CA ILE A 469 8.92 5.51 -8.43
C ILE A 469 8.65 5.90 -6.98
N ASP A 470 8.18 4.93 -6.15
CA ASP A 470 7.92 5.17 -4.73
C ASP A 470 9.19 5.61 -3.99
N GLN A 471 10.34 5.01 -4.32
CA GLN A 471 11.64 5.40 -3.76
C GLN A 471 12.03 6.82 -4.12
N ARG A 472 11.83 7.23 -5.40
CA ARG A 472 12.09 8.60 -5.87
C ARG A 472 11.21 9.60 -5.13
N ILE A 473 9.91 9.35 -5.04
CA ILE A 473 8.97 10.26 -4.36
C ILE A 473 9.34 10.42 -2.88
N VAL A 474 9.65 9.33 -2.18
CA VAL A 474 10.11 9.41 -0.77
C VAL A 474 11.38 10.26 -0.65
N LYS A 475 12.32 10.10 -1.56
CA LYS A 475 13.54 10.92 -1.61
C LYS A 475 13.20 12.40 -1.84
N GLU A 476 12.35 12.71 -2.81
CA GLU A 476 11.91 14.08 -3.10
C GLU A 476 11.24 14.75 -1.89
N VAL A 477 10.38 14.01 -1.19
CA VAL A 477 9.76 14.51 0.04
C VAL A 477 10.81 14.80 1.11
N ARG A 478 11.81 13.93 1.29
CA ARG A 478 12.91 14.16 2.26
C ARG A 478 13.73 15.39 1.93
N GLU A 479 14.12 15.53 0.67
CA GLU A 479 15.00 16.58 0.18
C GLU A 479 14.26 17.91 -0.07
N GLY A 480 12.93 17.90 -0.14
CA GLY A 480 12.14 19.10 -0.48
C GLY A 480 12.25 19.48 -1.96
N THR A 481 12.39 18.49 -2.83
CA THR A 481 12.64 18.63 -4.28
C THR A 481 11.53 17.99 -5.10
N SER A 482 11.64 18.10 -6.44
CA SER A 482 10.86 17.34 -7.41
C SER A 482 11.73 17.07 -8.63
N THR A 483 11.56 15.91 -9.25
CA THR A 483 12.32 15.52 -10.45
C THR A 483 11.60 15.94 -11.72
N TRP A 484 10.30 15.76 -11.79
CA TRP A 484 9.50 15.90 -12.99
C TRP A 484 8.64 17.17 -12.98
N THR A 485 8.22 17.59 -14.16
CA THR A 485 7.34 18.76 -14.35
C THR A 485 6.47 18.50 -15.58
N GLY A 486 5.20 18.89 -15.52
CA GLY A 486 4.23 18.70 -16.59
C GLY A 486 4.65 19.42 -17.88
N SER A 487 4.38 18.79 -19.02
CA SER A 487 4.76 19.25 -20.36
C SER A 487 3.69 20.04 -21.09
N LYS A 488 2.43 19.98 -20.61
CA LYS A 488 1.26 20.57 -21.31
C LYS A 488 0.76 21.87 -20.67
N ASP A 489 1.17 22.21 -19.45
CA ASP A 489 0.76 23.44 -18.78
C ASP A 489 1.59 24.64 -19.29
N GLU A 490 0.93 25.77 -19.57
CA GLU A 490 1.60 27.04 -19.92
C GLU A 490 2.48 27.59 -18.78
N LYS A 491 2.16 27.22 -17.54
CA LYS A 491 2.91 27.57 -16.33
C LYS A 491 3.21 26.32 -15.53
N PRO A 492 4.16 25.51 -16.02
CA PRO A 492 4.47 24.24 -15.38
C PRO A 492 4.98 24.45 -13.96
N ARG A 493 4.52 23.60 -13.03
CA ARG A 493 4.91 23.61 -11.62
C ARG A 493 5.74 22.39 -11.30
N PRO A 494 6.91 22.56 -10.67
CA PRO A 494 7.78 21.42 -10.38
C PRO A 494 7.07 20.36 -9.50
N GLY A 495 7.04 19.11 -9.96
CA GLY A 495 6.35 17.99 -9.30
C GLY A 495 4.90 17.77 -9.75
N ILE A 496 4.28 18.74 -10.42
CA ILE A 496 2.93 18.56 -10.99
C ILE A 496 3.10 18.12 -12.44
N ILE A 497 2.74 16.88 -12.74
CA ILE A 497 2.89 16.27 -14.07
C ILE A 497 1.55 16.22 -14.81
N ASP A 498 1.58 16.11 -16.12
CA ASP A 498 0.39 16.10 -16.98
C ASP A 498 0.12 14.73 -17.60
N THR A 499 1.15 13.92 -17.76
CA THR A 499 1.10 12.63 -18.43
C THR A 499 2.18 11.71 -17.85
N VAL A 500 1.97 10.39 -17.95
CA VAL A 500 3.01 9.41 -17.58
C VAL A 500 4.29 9.63 -18.40
N GLY A 501 4.17 10.15 -19.63
CA GLY A 501 5.30 10.49 -20.49
C GLY A 501 6.21 11.60 -19.95
N ASP A 502 5.79 12.36 -18.94
CA ASP A 502 6.63 13.36 -18.25
C ASP A 502 7.61 12.70 -17.25
N THR A 503 7.47 11.41 -16.99
CA THR A 503 8.21 10.66 -15.96
C THR A 503 9.08 9.57 -16.58
N GLU A 504 9.76 8.78 -15.73
CA GLU A 504 10.46 7.54 -16.11
C GLU A 504 9.56 6.46 -16.69
N GLY A 505 8.24 6.61 -16.57
CA GLY A 505 7.25 5.61 -16.96
C GLY A 505 7.18 4.42 -16.01
N TYR A 506 6.55 3.34 -16.46
CA TYR A 506 6.41 2.13 -15.65
C TYR A 506 7.75 1.39 -15.55
N PRO A 507 8.21 1.08 -14.32
CA PRO A 507 9.43 0.31 -14.13
C PRO A 507 9.23 -1.15 -14.53
N GLU A 508 10.33 -1.85 -14.79
CA GLU A 508 10.33 -3.29 -14.83
C GLU A 508 9.99 -3.84 -13.43
N VAL A 509 9.14 -4.87 -13.39
CA VAL A 509 8.72 -5.56 -12.16
C VAL A 509 9.21 -6.99 -12.23
N LYS A 510 10.18 -7.34 -11.40
CA LYS A 510 10.76 -8.67 -11.35
C LYS A 510 9.83 -9.64 -10.63
N SER A 511 9.57 -10.80 -11.27
CA SER A 511 8.92 -11.95 -10.63
C SER A 511 9.96 -12.98 -10.24
N LEU A 512 9.93 -13.42 -9.00
CA LEU A 512 10.64 -14.62 -8.58
C LEU A 512 9.76 -15.85 -8.84
N LYS A 513 10.34 -17.03 -8.78
CA LYS A 513 9.60 -18.28 -8.84
C LYS A 513 8.85 -18.48 -7.51
N ALA A 514 7.55 -18.69 -7.61
CA ALA A 514 6.76 -19.04 -6.44
C ALA A 514 7.22 -20.38 -5.85
N TRP A 515 7.23 -20.48 -4.54
CA TRP A 515 7.45 -21.76 -3.86
C TRP A 515 6.28 -22.72 -4.16
N PRO A 516 6.54 -24.04 -4.26
CA PRO A 516 5.48 -25.03 -4.35
C PRO A 516 4.49 -24.91 -3.18
N ASP A 517 3.26 -25.22 -3.46
CA ASP A 517 2.15 -25.38 -2.52
C ASP A 517 1.39 -26.60 -3.02
N THR A 518 1.75 -27.76 -2.47
CA THR A 518 1.41 -29.08 -3.04
C THR A 518 -0.07 -29.42 -2.87
N ASP A 519 -0.67 -29.04 -1.76
CA ASP A 519 -2.08 -29.30 -1.47
C ASP A 519 -3.02 -28.14 -1.85
N GLY A 520 -2.45 -26.95 -2.13
CA GLY A 520 -3.18 -25.80 -2.66
C GLY A 520 -3.94 -24.98 -1.63
N ASP A 521 -3.57 -25.06 -0.34
CA ASP A 521 -4.26 -24.40 0.76
C ASP A 521 -3.84 -22.94 0.98
N GLY A 522 -2.81 -22.47 0.23
CA GLY A 522 -2.32 -21.10 0.24
C GLY A 522 -1.09 -20.84 1.10
N ILE A 523 -0.58 -21.86 1.80
CA ILE A 523 0.69 -21.84 2.51
C ILE A 523 1.71 -22.63 1.68
N PRO A 524 2.84 -22.06 1.24
CA PRO A 524 3.84 -22.82 0.49
C PRO A 524 4.50 -23.91 1.36
N ASP A 525 4.80 -25.07 0.75
CA ASP A 525 5.38 -26.27 1.41
C ASP A 525 6.52 -25.94 2.38
N ILE A 526 7.43 -25.06 1.97
CA ILE A 526 8.58 -24.67 2.80
C ILE A 526 8.18 -23.91 4.09
N TRP A 527 7.04 -23.17 4.08
CA TRP A 527 6.48 -22.52 5.27
C TRP A 527 5.75 -23.52 6.14
N GLU A 528 5.03 -24.47 5.56
CA GLU A 528 4.36 -25.54 6.29
C GLU A 528 5.38 -26.40 7.04
N GLU A 529 6.47 -26.81 6.38
CA GLU A 529 7.58 -27.50 7.03
C GLU A 529 8.18 -26.68 8.18
N ALA A 530 8.34 -25.36 7.99
CA ALA A 530 8.83 -24.46 9.03
C ALA A 530 7.88 -24.35 10.23
N TYR A 531 6.59 -24.41 9.97
CA TYR A 531 5.53 -24.34 10.99
C TYR A 531 5.24 -25.70 11.63
N GLY A 532 5.67 -26.80 11.01
CA GLY A 532 5.37 -28.16 11.43
C GLY A 532 3.98 -28.62 11.00
N LEU A 533 3.49 -28.09 9.89
CA LEU A 533 2.29 -28.51 9.17
C LEU A 533 2.63 -29.60 8.15
N ASP A 534 1.63 -30.17 7.51
CA ASP A 534 1.79 -31.24 6.51
C ASP A 534 1.50 -30.71 5.10
N PRO A 535 2.50 -30.56 4.20
CA PRO A 535 2.33 -30.06 2.82
C PRO A 535 1.37 -30.88 1.93
N ASN A 536 0.76 -31.92 2.43
CA ASN A 536 -0.24 -32.73 1.73
C ASN A 536 -1.62 -32.71 2.41
N ASN A 537 -1.83 -31.85 3.41
CA ASN A 537 -3.07 -31.75 4.16
C ASN A 537 -3.74 -30.40 4.02
N PRO A 538 -4.60 -30.16 3.02
CA PRO A 538 -5.19 -28.84 2.74
C PRO A 538 -6.12 -28.32 3.86
N ASP A 539 -6.38 -29.09 4.91
CA ASP A 539 -7.26 -28.70 6.00
C ASP A 539 -6.52 -28.00 7.14
N ASP A 540 -5.19 -28.04 7.19
CA ASP A 540 -4.45 -27.51 8.34
C ASP A 540 -4.18 -26.00 8.24
N ALA A 541 -4.18 -25.39 7.06
CA ALA A 541 -4.14 -23.93 6.89
C ALA A 541 -5.29 -23.21 7.63
N ALA A 542 -6.47 -23.80 7.63
CA ALA A 542 -7.64 -23.23 8.31
C ALA A 542 -7.63 -23.45 9.84
N GLN A 543 -6.75 -24.30 10.34
CA GLN A 543 -6.66 -24.61 11.78
C GLN A 543 -5.93 -23.50 12.54
N ILE A 544 -6.19 -23.45 13.84
CA ILE A 544 -5.46 -22.62 14.80
C ILE A 544 -4.46 -23.51 15.53
N SER A 545 -3.18 -23.31 15.30
CA SER A 545 -2.11 -24.10 15.91
C SER A 545 -1.32 -23.25 16.91
N THR A 546 -1.44 -23.55 18.19
CA THR A 546 -0.68 -22.82 19.24
C THR A 546 0.83 -23.01 19.15
N SER A 547 1.30 -24.00 18.39
CA SER A 547 2.72 -24.18 18.06
C SER A 547 3.20 -23.17 17.01
N VAL A 548 2.32 -22.71 16.13
CA VAL A 548 2.57 -21.68 15.10
C VAL A 548 2.29 -20.30 15.65
N ASP A 549 1.07 -20.09 16.17
CA ASP A 549 0.65 -18.87 16.87
C ASP A 549 0.43 -19.14 18.37
N PRO A 550 1.39 -18.78 19.23
CA PRO A 550 1.21 -18.98 20.68
C PRO A 550 -0.02 -18.29 21.28
N ASN A 551 -0.54 -17.24 20.60
CA ASN A 551 -1.76 -16.55 21.03
C ASN A 551 -3.03 -17.32 20.71
N GLY A 552 -3.00 -18.27 19.76
CA GLY A 552 -4.09 -19.17 19.41
C GLY A 552 -5.35 -18.44 18.91
N ARG A 553 -5.20 -17.39 18.13
CA ARG A 553 -6.31 -16.55 17.67
C ARG A 553 -6.54 -16.60 16.16
N TYR A 554 -5.48 -16.66 15.38
CA TYR A 554 -5.52 -16.66 13.92
C TYR A 554 -5.29 -18.05 13.35
N SER A 555 -5.86 -18.34 12.19
CA SER A 555 -5.56 -19.55 11.45
C SER A 555 -4.11 -19.59 10.99
N ASN A 556 -3.56 -20.77 10.71
CA ASN A 556 -2.19 -20.92 10.21
C ASN A 556 -1.96 -20.11 8.93
N LEU A 557 -2.95 -20.04 8.05
CA LEU A 557 -2.94 -19.21 6.85
C LEU A 557 -2.84 -17.72 7.17
N GLU A 558 -3.62 -17.22 8.13
CA GLU A 558 -3.55 -15.81 8.54
C GLU A 558 -2.22 -15.49 9.23
N VAL A 559 -1.67 -16.43 9.96
CA VAL A 559 -0.31 -16.33 10.53
C VAL A 559 0.72 -16.21 9.42
N TYR A 560 0.61 -17.04 8.38
CA TYR A 560 1.49 -16.94 7.20
C TYR A 560 1.39 -15.55 6.55
N PHE A 561 0.20 -15.07 6.24
CA PHE A 561 0.02 -13.74 5.63
C PHE A 561 0.58 -12.60 6.49
N HIS A 562 0.45 -12.72 7.82
CA HIS A 562 1.02 -11.75 8.75
C HIS A 562 2.54 -11.85 8.83
N ASN A 563 3.10 -13.05 8.87
CA ASN A 563 4.55 -13.26 8.96
C ASN A 563 5.32 -12.56 7.84
N LEU A 564 4.74 -12.50 6.62
CA LEU A 564 5.32 -11.79 5.48
C LEU A 564 5.52 -10.28 5.74
N VAL A 565 4.75 -9.68 6.64
CA VAL A 565 4.75 -8.22 6.88
C VAL A 565 4.87 -7.81 8.34
N GLN A 566 5.00 -8.77 9.28
CA GLN A 566 5.02 -8.46 10.72
C GLN A 566 6.12 -7.47 11.12
N HIS A 567 7.27 -7.51 10.45
CA HIS A 567 8.38 -6.59 10.70
C HIS A 567 8.02 -5.14 10.30
N ILE A 568 7.20 -4.96 9.27
CA ILE A 568 6.67 -3.64 8.86
C ILE A 568 5.71 -3.16 9.94
N VAL A 569 4.72 -3.99 10.31
CA VAL A 569 3.70 -3.68 11.34
C VAL A 569 4.35 -3.29 12.67
N TYR A 570 5.39 -4.01 13.10
CA TYR A 570 6.12 -3.66 14.32
C TYR A 570 6.79 -2.29 14.21
N ASN A 571 7.59 -2.10 13.17
CA ASN A 571 8.43 -0.91 13.04
C ASN A 571 7.63 0.35 12.75
N GLN A 572 6.54 0.26 11.98
CA GLN A 572 5.68 1.41 11.70
C GLN A 572 5.00 1.95 12.95
N ASN A 573 4.57 1.07 13.87
CA ASN A 573 3.85 1.45 15.08
C ASN A 573 4.79 1.83 16.25
N LEU A 574 6.10 1.56 16.10
CA LEU A 574 7.07 1.81 17.16
C LEU A 574 7.16 3.31 17.52
N GLY A 575 6.95 3.62 18.78
CA GLY A 575 6.99 4.99 19.33
C GLY A 575 5.63 5.71 19.27
N GLY A 576 4.61 5.12 18.64
CA GLY A 576 3.25 5.65 18.68
C GLY A 576 2.51 5.27 19.96
N GLN A 577 1.40 5.97 20.20
CA GLN A 577 0.47 5.71 21.28
C GLN A 577 -0.85 5.19 20.73
N VAL A 578 -1.32 4.07 21.25
CA VAL A 578 -2.63 3.52 20.89
C VAL A 578 -3.73 4.33 21.57
N ILE A 579 -4.61 4.92 20.77
CA ILE A 579 -5.68 5.81 21.23
C ILE A 579 -7.02 5.44 20.56
N GLU A 580 -8.12 5.75 21.24
CA GLU A 580 -9.49 5.72 20.70
C GLU A 580 -10.34 6.77 21.39
N LYS A 581 -11.45 7.17 20.79
CA LYS A 581 -12.50 7.96 21.42
C LYS A 581 -13.87 7.42 21.01
N LYS A 582 -14.62 6.94 22.00
CA LYS A 582 -15.99 6.42 21.82
C LYS A 582 -17.03 7.53 21.78
#